data_2e43c7ff8c01ccbeecef941ad896e5c6
#
_entry.id   2e43c7ff8c01ccbeecef941ad896e5c6
#
_cell.length_a   1.000
_cell.length_b   1.000
_cell.length_c   1.000
_cell.angle_alpha   90.00
_cell.angle_beta   90.00
_cell.angle_gamma   90.00
#
_symmetry.space_group_name_H-M   'P 1'
#
loop_
_entity.id
_entity.type
_entity.pdbx_description
1 polymer ?
#
loop_
_entity_poly.entity_id
_entity_poly.type
_entity_poly.pdbx_seq_one_letter_code
_entity_poly.pdbx_strand_id
1 'polypeptide(L)'
;MGTSIEKKIKTIISSWFFTHPLLYSVYCTHSLVENNNLQIPMRSGKGRIEYSSQLLEKATDSILEKYLKVELYRIVLMHPYSRQPVNAMKNILLLASDVTIYQNCKKEFFAQEKSQAAFCLNGVEYLKSLAARFANSENPLGEKWNGTEELQFFLKNLVIDPGTGELMLIDKLTFEQWYKKILFLIKETSIGGEQAGTNSAFTQSGNQASELWEENQEIQAELENQIQKADSEEGWGGLGGDLKRQIKEQGDFSFDYRRALTQFRQSIVSANRSLTRMRPSRRYGFKAMGSRYDRKANVLIAVDVSGSITDESFGNFYHAIRNFFFLGLIEKIDLIFFDVNLKNSKPIPFTKNINLNQIKGRGGTNFQSPLDFFSLHSSEYSGLIIFTDGEGEVPKLECQKKNILWILDSRLSYEKSRNWIDSLPGCKSTYLPF
;
A
#
# COMPACT_ATOMS: atom_id res chain seq x y z
N MET A 1 2.92 28.20 -25.46
CA MET A 1 2.01 29.06 -24.66
C MET A 1 1.01 28.15 -24.01
N GLY A 2 0.95 28.10 -22.67
CA GLY A 2 -0.01 27.24 -21.95
C GLY A 2 -1.45 27.64 -22.21
N THR A 3 -2.33 26.63 -22.20
CA THR A 3 -3.79 26.89 -22.37
C THR A 3 -4.34 27.74 -21.22
N SER A 4 -5.52 28.35 -21.43
CA SER A 4 -6.18 29.15 -20.37
C SER A 4 -6.39 28.32 -19.10
N ILE A 5 -6.72 27.03 -19.24
CA ILE A 5 -6.92 26.10 -18.12
C ILE A 5 -5.60 25.81 -17.38
N GLU A 6 -4.50 25.61 -18.08
CA GLU A 6 -3.18 25.41 -17.45
C GLU A 6 -2.80 26.60 -16.54
N LYS A 7 -3.05 27.81 -17.00
CA LYS A 7 -2.80 29.02 -16.19
C LYS A 7 -3.65 29.05 -14.92
N LYS A 8 -4.95 28.73 -15.04
CA LYS A 8 -5.84 28.63 -13.88
C LYS A 8 -5.35 27.58 -12.87
N ILE A 9 -4.99 26.38 -13.35
CA ILE A 9 -4.42 25.31 -12.51
C ILE A 9 -3.20 25.81 -11.76
N LYS A 10 -2.24 26.41 -12.46
CA LYS A 10 -1.02 26.96 -11.85
C LYS A 10 -1.31 28.05 -10.82
N THR A 11 -2.31 28.91 -11.06
CA THR A 11 -2.73 29.96 -10.10
C THR A 11 -3.32 29.33 -8.83
N ILE A 12 -4.23 28.35 -8.96
CA ILE A 12 -4.80 27.65 -7.82
C ILE A 12 -3.70 26.98 -7.00
N ILE A 13 -2.80 26.24 -7.65
CA ILE A 13 -1.72 25.52 -6.97
C ILE A 13 -0.72 26.48 -6.29
N SER A 14 -0.43 27.61 -6.92
CA SER A 14 0.44 28.63 -6.31
C SER A 14 -0.12 29.16 -4.96
N SER A 15 -1.45 29.25 -4.84
CA SER A 15 -2.09 29.64 -3.59
C SER A 15 -1.92 28.60 -2.48
N TRP A 16 -1.72 27.33 -2.84
CA TRP A 16 -1.57 26.23 -1.90
C TRP A 16 -0.20 26.18 -1.20
N PHE A 17 0.78 26.92 -1.71
CA PHE A 17 2.09 27.01 -1.06
C PHE A 17 1.98 27.32 0.44
N PHE A 18 1.05 28.22 0.81
CA PHE A 18 0.82 28.58 2.21
C PHE A 18 -0.38 27.86 2.85
N THR A 19 -1.41 27.54 2.08
CA THR A 19 -2.67 26.98 2.62
C THR A 19 -2.66 25.45 2.69
N HIS A 20 -2.01 24.80 1.74
CA HIS A 20 -1.92 23.33 1.62
C HIS A 20 -0.51 22.88 1.22
N PRO A 21 0.52 23.12 2.05
CA PRO A 21 1.92 22.90 1.69
C PRO A 21 2.21 21.46 1.24
N LEU A 22 1.61 20.44 1.89
CA LEU A 22 1.75 19.04 1.45
C LEU A 22 1.23 18.83 0.04
N LEU A 23 0.02 19.31 -0.29
CA LEU A 23 -0.54 19.15 -1.65
C LEU A 23 0.29 19.88 -2.68
N TYR A 24 0.82 21.06 -2.33
CA TYR A 24 1.74 21.80 -3.19
C TYR A 24 3.02 21.01 -3.46
N SER A 25 3.66 20.46 -2.43
CA SER A 25 4.89 19.68 -2.59
C SER A 25 4.65 18.40 -3.40
N VAL A 26 3.55 17.70 -3.15
CA VAL A 26 3.15 16.50 -3.92
C VAL A 26 2.86 16.84 -5.38
N TYR A 27 2.21 17.97 -5.67
CA TYR A 27 2.04 18.42 -7.04
C TYR A 27 3.39 18.65 -7.75
N CYS A 28 4.38 19.24 -7.07
CA CYS A 28 5.70 19.49 -7.63
C CYS A 28 6.47 18.22 -8.01
N THR A 29 6.11 17.05 -7.47
CA THR A 29 6.70 15.75 -7.87
C THR A 29 6.09 15.18 -9.16
N HIS A 30 5.02 15.78 -9.69
CA HIS A 30 4.28 15.29 -10.84
C HIS A 30 4.31 16.31 -11.98
N SER A 31 4.36 15.82 -13.22
CA SER A 31 4.21 16.68 -14.40
C SER A 31 2.73 16.89 -14.75
N LEU A 32 2.37 18.13 -15.12
CA LEU A 32 1.04 18.45 -15.61
C LEU A 32 1.00 18.32 -17.14
N VAL A 33 0.08 17.51 -17.67
CA VAL A 33 -0.01 17.19 -19.09
C VAL A 33 -1.44 17.39 -19.61
N GLU A 34 -1.58 18.13 -20.70
CA GLU A 34 -2.86 18.26 -21.40
C GLU A 34 -3.12 17.03 -22.26
N ASN A 35 -4.32 16.44 -22.12
CA ASN A 35 -4.76 15.30 -22.91
C ASN A 35 -6.26 15.42 -23.26
N ASN A 36 -6.56 15.89 -24.45
CA ASN A 36 -7.93 16.11 -24.90
C ASN A 36 -8.66 14.83 -25.36
N ASN A 37 -7.99 13.67 -25.35
CA ASN A 37 -8.64 12.38 -25.61
C ASN A 37 -9.29 11.79 -24.36
N LEU A 38 -9.18 12.47 -23.21
CA LEU A 38 -9.81 12.02 -21.97
C LEU A 38 -11.33 12.21 -22.04
N GLN A 39 -12.06 11.20 -21.55
CA GLN A 39 -13.49 11.25 -21.30
C GLN A 39 -13.82 11.68 -19.86
N ILE A 40 -12.80 11.91 -19.06
CA ILE A 40 -12.85 12.35 -17.67
C ILE A 40 -12.08 13.67 -17.53
N PRO A 41 -12.45 14.53 -16.58
CA PRO A 41 -11.82 15.84 -16.41
C PRO A 41 -10.32 15.78 -16.13
N MET A 42 -9.93 14.87 -15.20
CA MET A 42 -8.55 14.68 -14.77
C MET A 42 -8.27 13.23 -14.42
N ARG A 43 -6.99 12.85 -14.47
CA ARG A 43 -6.48 11.58 -13.95
C ARG A 43 -5.02 11.72 -13.50
N SER A 44 -4.59 10.87 -12.60
CA SER A 44 -3.21 10.83 -12.10
C SER A 44 -2.61 9.43 -12.17
N GLY A 45 -1.28 9.36 -12.28
CA GLY A 45 -0.48 8.14 -12.33
C GLY A 45 0.79 8.31 -13.15
N LYS A 46 1.71 7.37 -13.08
CA LYS A 46 3.00 7.43 -13.80
C LYS A 46 3.77 8.75 -13.65
N GLY A 47 3.72 9.35 -12.45
CA GLY A 47 4.40 10.63 -12.18
C GLY A 47 3.81 11.83 -12.91
N ARG A 48 2.55 11.76 -13.35
CA ARG A 48 1.89 12.86 -14.05
C ARG A 48 0.43 13.00 -13.68
N ILE A 49 -0.09 14.22 -13.85
CA ILE A 49 -1.51 14.56 -13.76
C ILE A 49 -1.93 14.99 -15.16
N GLU A 50 -2.87 14.25 -15.76
CA GLU A 50 -3.42 14.59 -17.06
C GLU A 50 -4.78 15.25 -16.89
N TYR A 51 -5.06 16.27 -17.73
CA TYR A 51 -6.33 16.99 -17.72
C TYR A 51 -6.84 17.23 -19.14
N SER A 52 -8.16 17.34 -19.30
CA SER A 52 -8.80 17.69 -20.55
C SER A 52 -9.25 19.16 -20.52
N SER A 53 -8.63 20.00 -21.36
CA SER A 53 -9.04 21.39 -21.48
C SER A 53 -10.47 21.52 -21.97
N GLN A 54 -10.94 20.63 -22.84
CA GLN A 54 -12.29 20.65 -23.38
C GLN A 54 -13.36 20.42 -22.31
N LEU A 55 -13.16 19.42 -21.45
CA LEU A 55 -14.09 19.07 -20.36
C LEU A 55 -14.08 20.10 -19.23
N LEU A 56 -12.95 20.79 -19.04
CA LEU A 56 -12.76 21.77 -17.97
C LEU A 56 -13.02 23.22 -18.43
N GLU A 57 -13.33 23.44 -19.70
CA GLU A 57 -13.52 24.80 -20.24
C GLU A 57 -14.60 25.61 -19.50
N LYS A 58 -15.69 24.95 -19.12
CA LYS A 58 -16.81 25.56 -18.40
C LYS A 58 -16.71 25.42 -16.86
N ALA A 59 -15.64 24.79 -16.36
CA ALA A 59 -15.47 24.60 -14.92
C ALA A 59 -15.12 25.95 -14.24
N THR A 60 -15.79 26.22 -13.13
CA THR A 60 -15.40 27.31 -12.23
C THR A 60 -14.09 26.97 -11.52
N ASP A 61 -13.39 27.98 -11.00
CA ASP A 61 -12.14 27.76 -10.27
C ASP A 61 -12.36 26.87 -9.03
N SER A 62 -13.51 26.96 -8.36
CA SER A 62 -13.91 26.08 -7.25
C SER A 62 -14.02 24.61 -7.69
N ILE A 63 -14.66 24.35 -8.84
CA ILE A 63 -14.80 22.98 -9.37
C ILE A 63 -13.45 22.45 -9.82
N LEU A 64 -12.64 23.28 -10.47
CA LEU A 64 -11.28 22.92 -10.89
C LEU A 64 -10.40 22.57 -9.70
N GLU A 65 -10.50 23.34 -8.61
CA GLU A 65 -9.80 23.08 -7.37
C GLU A 65 -10.22 21.74 -6.75
N LYS A 66 -11.53 21.40 -6.76
CA LYS A 66 -12.02 20.11 -6.26
C LYS A 66 -11.44 18.93 -7.05
N TYR A 67 -11.42 18.99 -8.38
CA TYR A 67 -10.80 17.94 -9.19
C TYR A 67 -9.30 17.78 -8.91
N LEU A 68 -8.57 18.88 -8.80
CA LEU A 68 -7.16 18.86 -8.47
C LEU A 68 -6.91 18.23 -7.09
N LYS A 69 -7.69 18.61 -6.08
CA LYS A 69 -7.58 18.05 -4.73
C LYS A 69 -7.86 16.54 -4.73
N VAL A 70 -8.87 16.08 -5.46
CA VAL A 70 -9.17 14.64 -5.55
C VAL A 70 -8.01 13.87 -6.13
N GLU A 71 -7.41 14.33 -7.23
CA GLU A 71 -6.26 13.66 -7.84
C GLU A 71 -5.05 13.67 -6.91
N LEU A 72 -4.77 14.78 -6.23
CA LEU A 72 -3.69 14.86 -5.25
C LEU A 72 -3.95 13.98 -4.01
N TYR A 73 -5.19 13.87 -3.55
CA TYR A 73 -5.53 12.95 -2.46
C TYR A 73 -5.34 11.49 -2.86
N ARG A 74 -5.65 11.10 -4.11
CA ARG A 74 -5.32 9.77 -4.64
C ARG A 74 -3.82 9.49 -4.59
N ILE A 75 -3.02 10.49 -4.98
CA ILE A 75 -1.55 10.41 -4.96
C ILE A 75 -1.03 10.30 -3.53
N VAL A 76 -1.46 11.17 -2.61
CA VAL A 76 -1.05 11.17 -1.20
C VAL A 76 -1.46 9.89 -0.50
N LEU A 77 -2.64 9.34 -0.83
CA LEU A 77 -3.13 8.04 -0.36
C LEU A 77 -2.49 6.85 -1.09
N MET A 78 -1.52 7.08 -1.97
CA MET A 78 -0.77 6.06 -2.71
C MET A 78 -1.64 5.13 -3.58
N HIS A 79 -2.90 5.47 -3.87
CA HIS A 79 -3.80 4.64 -4.67
C HIS A 79 -3.23 4.30 -6.06
N PRO A 80 -2.62 5.25 -6.83
CA PRO A 80 -2.05 4.95 -8.13
C PRO A 80 -0.76 4.11 -8.09
N TYR A 81 -0.03 4.06 -6.96
CA TYR A 81 1.36 3.62 -6.97
C TYR A 81 1.65 2.35 -6.17
N SER A 82 0.93 2.06 -5.07
CA SER A 82 1.31 0.96 -4.18
C SER A 82 0.17 0.08 -3.69
N ARG A 83 -1.07 0.52 -3.81
CA ARG A 83 -2.20 -0.11 -3.11
C ARG A 83 -3.10 -0.95 -4.01
N GLN A 84 -2.59 -1.40 -5.14
CA GLN A 84 -3.39 -2.15 -6.10
C GLN A 84 -3.31 -3.65 -5.77
N PRO A 85 -4.46 -4.33 -5.57
CA PRO A 85 -4.47 -5.78 -5.47
C PRO A 85 -3.91 -6.44 -6.74
N VAL A 86 -3.28 -7.61 -6.58
CA VAL A 86 -2.79 -8.38 -7.73
C VAL A 86 -3.98 -8.75 -8.64
N ASN A 87 -3.85 -8.50 -9.95
CA ASN A 87 -4.91 -8.69 -10.95
C ASN A 87 -6.19 -7.86 -10.70
N ALA A 88 -6.05 -6.66 -10.13
CA ALA A 88 -7.19 -5.80 -9.86
C ALA A 88 -7.93 -5.37 -11.14
N MET A 89 -9.25 -5.31 -11.06
CA MET A 89 -10.08 -4.72 -12.10
C MET A 89 -9.97 -3.18 -12.04
N LYS A 90 -9.44 -2.57 -13.09
CA LYS A 90 -9.13 -1.14 -13.14
C LYS A 90 -10.32 -0.22 -12.85
N ASN A 91 -11.50 -0.56 -13.37
CA ASN A 91 -12.73 0.18 -13.13
C ASN A 91 -13.14 0.18 -11.65
N ILE A 92 -12.93 -0.93 -10.95
CA ILE A 92 -13.27 -1.07 -9.53
C ILE A 92 -12.29 -0.31 -8.65
N LEU A 93 -11.02 -0.23 -9.04
CA LEU A 93 -10.01 0.56 -8.33
C LEU A 93 -10.43 2.03 -8.23
N LEU A 94 -10.91 2.61 -9.32
CA LEU A 94 -11.38 3.99 -9.30
C LEU A 94 -12.58 4.16 -8.34
N LEU A 95 -13.57 3.26 -8.45
CA LEU A 95 -14.75 3.33 -7.58
C LEU A 95 -14.38 3.25 -6.10
N ALA A 96 -13.49 2.34 -5.73
CA ALA A 96 -13.00 2.20 -4.36
C ALA A 96 -12.22 3.44 -3.89
N SER A 97 -11.38 4.02 -4.77
CA SER A 97 -10.65 5.25 -4.48
C SER A 97 -11.60 6.43 -4.22
N ASP A 98 -12.61 6.59 -5.07
CA ASP A 98 -13.61 7.65 -4.93
C ASP A 98 -14.36 7.58 -3.61
N VAL A 99 -14.79 6.37 -3.23
CA VAL A 99 -15.51 6.15 -1.96
C VAL A 99 -14.60 6.43 -0.76
N THR A 100 -13.33 6.01 -0.84
CA THR A 100 -12.35 6.27 0.22
C THR A 100 -12.11 7.77 0.39
N ILE A 101 -11.96 8.52 -0.69
CA ILE A 101 -11.78 9.98 -0.64
C ILE A 101 -13.05 10.65 -0.12
N TYR A 102 -14.22 10.25 -0.60
CA TYR A 102 -15.49 10.79 -0.11
C TYR A 102 -15.65 10.59 1.39
N GLN A 103 -15.39 9.40 1.90
CA GLN A 103 -15.47 9.06 3.32
C GLN A 103 -14.60 9.98 4.19
N ASN A 104 -13.42 10.35 3.72
CA ASN A 104 -12.44 11.12 4.50
C ASN A 104 -12.54 12.64 4.29
N CYS A 105 -13.04 13.08 3.13
CA CYS A 105 -13.04 14.47 2.72
C CYS A 105 -14.46 15.02 2.45
N LYS A 106 -15.52 14.32 2.86
CA LYS A 106 -16.92 14.70 2.62
C LYS A 106 -17.20 16.16 2.95
N LYS A 107 -16.78 16.63 4.12
CA LYS A 107 -17.02 17.99 4.59
C LYS A 107 -16.35 19.05 3.71
N GLU A 108 -15.21 18.74 3.14
CA GLU A 108 -14.45 19.67 2.31
C GLU A 108 -15.10 19.87 0.93
N PHE A 109 -15.62 18.78 0.33
CA PHE A 109 -16.11 18.82 -1.05
C PHE A 109 -17.61 19.12 -1.16
N PHE A 110 -18.42 18.76 -0.16
CA PHE A 110 -19.86 18.73 -0.28
C PHE A 110 -20.61 19.64 0.71
N ALA A 111 -19.94 20.27 1.68
CA ALA A 111 -20.61 21.01 2.78
C ALA A 111 -21.22 22.38 2.39
N GLN A 112 -20.99 22.93 1.22
CA GLN A 112 -21.33 24.34 0.91
C GLN A 112 -22.16 24.63 -0.34
N GLU A 113 -22.45 23.67 -1.22
CA GLU A 113 -23.16 24.01 -2.46
C GLU A 113 -24.53 23.33 -2.59
N LYS A 114 -25.57 24.13 -2.34
CA LYS A 114 -26.96 23.84 -2.81
C LYS A 114 -27.11 23.94 -4.34
N SER A 115 -26.09 24.38 -5.08
CA SER A 115 -26.10 24.52 -6.52
C SER A 115 -25.28 23.44 -7.20
N GLN A 116 -26.02 22.47 -7.69
CA GLN A 116 -25.83 21.70 -8.92
C GLN A 116 -24.40 21.45 -9.41
N ALA A 117 -23.83 20.24 -9.08
CA ALA A 117 -23.90 19.27 -10.16
C ALA A 117 -22.90 19.41 -11.31
N ALA A 118 -21.66 19.80 -11.02
CA ALA A 118 -20.60 19.51 -11.99
C ALA A 118 -19.48 18.67 -11.38
N PHE A 119 -19.48 18.50 -10.05
CA PHE A 119 -18.49 17.68 -9.36
C PHE A 119 -19.14 16.43 -8.78
N CYS A 120 -18.80 15.27 -9.34
CA CYS A 120 -19.25 13.98 -8.82
C CYS A 120 -18.08 12.98 -8.79
N LEU A 121 -18.14 12.07 -7.86
CA LEU A 121 -17.24 10.92 -7.74
C LEU A 121 -17.99 9.67 -8.22
N ASN A 122 -17.47 9.00 -9.24
CA ASN A 122 -18.12 7.84 -9.86
C ASN A 122 -18.45 6.72 -8.86
N GLY A 123 -17.56 6.47 -7.90
CA GLY A 123 -17.78 5.47 -6.86
C GLY A 123 -18.91 5.81 -5.92
N VAL A 124 -19.08 7.09 -5.62
CA VAL A 124 -20.17 7.57 -4.75
C VAL A 124 -21.51 7.48 -5.48
N GLU A 125 -21.57 7.89 -6.74
CA GLU A 125 -22.78 7.80 -7.57
C GLU A 125 -23.19 6.33 -7.81
N TYR A 126 -22.22 5.44 -7.98
CA TYR A 126 -22.49 4.01 -8.03
C TYR A 126 -23.18 3.51 -6.76
N LEU A 127 -22.64 3.83 -5.56
CA LEU A 127 -23.25 3.44 -4.30
C LEU A 127 -24.62 4.10 -4.06
N LYS A 128 -24.80 5.37 -4.46
CA LYS A 128 -26.12 6.03 -4.40
C LYS A 128 -27.15 5.31 -5.28
N SER A 129 -26.75 4.91 -6.48
CA SER A 129 -27.64 4.18 -7.39
C SER A 129 -28.07 2.83 -6.81
N LEU A 130 -27.15 2.13 -6.12
CA LEU A 130 -27.48 0.92 -5.39
C LEU A 130 -28.42 1.20 -4.23
N ALA A 131 -28.11 2.18 -3.39
CA ALA A 131 -28.95 2.56 -2.25
C ALA A 131 -30.38 2.94 -2.68
N ALA A 132 -30.56 3.68 -3.77
CA ALA A 132 -31.85 4.04 -4.31
C ALA A 132 -32.64 2.81 -4.80
N ARG A 133 -31.98 1.84 -5.42
CA ARG A 133 -32.64 0.56 -5.82
C ARG A 133 -33.13 -0.22 -4.59
N PHE A 134 -32.32 -0.27 -3.54
CA PHE A 134 -32.69 -0.96 -2.28
C PHE A 134 -33.83 -0.25 -1.53
N ALA A 135 -33.89 1.07 -1.55
CA ALA A 135 -34.94 1.83 -0.91
C ALA A 135 -36.33 1.65 -1.58
N ASN A 136 -36.35 1.36 -2.88
CA ASN A 136 -37.56 1.37 -3.70
C ASN A 136 -38.13 -0.04 -4.00
N SER A 137 -37.53 -1.11 -3.55
CA SER A 137 -38.00 -2.46 -3.85
C SER A 137 -37.88 -3.42 -2.67
N GLU A 138 -38.92 -4.26 -2.48
CA GLU A 138 -38.90 -5.32 -1.48
C GLU A 138 -37.84 -6.41 -1.83
N ASN A 139 -37.47 -6.55 -3.11
CA ASN A 139 -36.48 -7.49 -3.59
C ASN A 139 -35.64 -6.88 -4.74
N PRO A 140 -34.71 -5.96 -4.44
CA PRO A 140 -34.05 -5.10 -5.41
C PRO A 140 -33.12 -5.81 -6.41
N LEU A 141 -32.81 -7.10 -6.18
CA LEU A 141 -31.91 -7.92 -7.02
C LEU A 141 -32.62 -9.12 -7.69
N GLY A 142 -33.95 -9.18 -7.60
CA GLY A 142 -34.78 -10.22 -8.26
C GLY A 142 -35.07 -11.44 -7.38
N GLU A 143 -36.08 -12.25 -7.77
CA GLU A 143 -36.60 -13.39 -6.98
C GLU A 143 -35.59 -14.50 -6.68
N LYS A 144 -34.44 -14.55 -7.35
CA LYS A 144 -33.40 -15.59 -7.19
C LYS A 144 -32.20 -15.15 -6.35
N TRP A 145 -32.25 -13.97 -5.74
CA TRP A 145 -31.10 -13.49 -5.01
C TRP A 145 -31.13 -13.95 -3.54
N ASN A 146 -30.17 -14.83 -3.20
CA ASN A 146 -29.89 -15.29 -1.84
C ASN A 146 -28.56 -14.72 -1.36
N GLY A 147 -28.39 -13.38 -1.41
CA GLY A 147 -27.19 -12.72 -0.91
C GLY A 147 -26.92 -13.03 0.57
N THR A 148 -25.67 -13.06 0.95
CA THR A 148 -25.27 -13.29 2.34
C THR A 148 -25.89 -12.25 3.28
N GLU A 149 -26.18 -12.62 4.53
CA GLU A 149 -26.73 -11.71 5.55
C GLU A 149 -25.88 -10.45 5.72
N GLU A 150 -24.56 -10.59 5.60
CA GLU A 150 -23.60 -9.47 5.65
C GLU A 150 -23.81 -8.45 4.52
N LEU A 151 -24.12 -8.92 3.30
CA LEU A 151 -24.38 -8.05 2.18
C LEU A 151 -25.72 -7.31 2.33
N GLN A 152 -26.75 -8.01 2.80
CA GLN A 152 -28.05 -7.39 3.09
C GLN A 152 -27.89 -6.32 4.17
N PHE A 153 -27.11 -6.61 5.21
CA PHE A 153 -26.81 -5.66 6.27
C PHE A 153 -26.06 -4.43 5.74
N PHE A 154 -25.04 -4.64 4.89
CA PHE A 154 -24.29 -3.56 4.29
C PHE A 154 -25.16 -2.66 3.42
N LEU A 155 -26.01 -3.25 2.56
CA LEU A 155 -26.88 -2.48 1.67
C LEU A 155 -27.96 -1.71 2.43
N LYS A 156 -28.50 -2.27 3.51
CA LYS A 156 -29.42 -1.56 4.43
C LYS A 156 -28.77 -0.36 5.12
N ASN A 157 -27.44 -0.40 5.30
CA ASN A 157 -26.66 0.67 5.92
C ASN A 157 -26.19 1.73 4.93
N LEU A 158 -26.42 1.56 3.62
CA LEU A 158 -26.24 2.59 2.62
C LEU A 158 -27.48 3.51 2.64
N VAL A 159 -27.41 4.58 3.41
CA VAL A 159 -28.53 5.54 3.56
C VAL A 159 -28.21 6.81 2.79
N ILE A 160 -29.18 7.27 2.01
CA ILE A 160 -29.14 8.60 1.40
C ILE A 160 -29.90 9.55 2.31
N ASP A 161 -29.27 10.62 2.75
CA ASP A 161 -29.93 11.67 3.52
C ASP A 161 -30.99 12.35 2.66
N PRO A 162 -32.28 12.29 3.01
CA PRO A 162 -33.36 12.87 2.20
C PRO A 162 -33.29 14.40 2.11
N GLY A 163 -32.62 15.07 3.06
CA GLY A 163 -32.50 16.52 3.08
C GLY A 163 -31.37 17.04 2.19
N THR A 164 -30.26 16.33 2.13
CA THR A 164 -29.05 16.76 1.42
C THR A 164 -28.78 15.94 0.15
N GLY A 165 -29.41 14.79 -0.03
CA GLY A 165 -29.10 13.83 -1.11
C GLY A 165 -27.71 13.21 -0.99
N GLU A 166 -27.08 13.30 0.18
CA GLU A 166 -25.75 12.79 0.42
C GLU A 166 -25.76 11.34 0.88
N LEU A 167 -24.75 10.59 0.46
CA LEU A 167 -24.54 9.22 0.92
C LEU A 167 -23.98 9.22 2.34
N MET A 168 -24.66 8.53 3.24
CA MET A 168 -24.21 8.30 4.62
C MET A 168 -23.47 6.96 4.67
N LEU A 169 -22.16 7.00 4.89
CA LEU A 169 -21.34 5.81 5.10
C LEU A 169 -21.14 5.61 6.60
N ILE A 170 -21.68 4.50 7.13
CA ILE A 170 -21.58 4.17 8.56
C ILE A 170 -20.20 3.58 8.87
N ASP A 171 -19.70 2.71 7.98
CA ASP A 171 -18.40 2.05 8.14
C ASP A 171 -17.26 2.91 7.57
N LYS A 172 -16.21 3.11 8.36
CA LYS A 172 -14.95 3.68 7.88
C LYS A 172 -14.04 2.54 7.41
N LEU A 173 -13.98 2.31 6.10
CA LEU A 173 -13.22 1.23 5.49
C LEU A 173 -11.97 1.74 4.77
N THR A 174 -10.96 0.89 4.67
CA THR A 174 -9.77 1.17 3.85
C THR A 174 -10.08 1.02 2.36
N PHE A 175 -9.17 1.53 1.52
CA PHE A 175 -9.28 1.42 0.06
C PHE A 175 -9.41 -0.05 -0.39
N GLU A 176 -8.61 -0.96 0.18
CA GLU A 176 -8.62 -2.39 -0.15
C GLU A 176 -9.93 -3.07 0.29
N GLN A 177 -10.46 -2.68 1.43
CA GLN A 177 -11.74 -3.18 1.93
C GLN A 177 -12.89 -2.70 1.04
N TRP A 178 -12.88 -1.42 0.63
CA TRP A 178 -13.83 -0.90 -0.36
C TRP A 178 -13.73 -1.61 -1.69
N TYR A 179 -12.51 -1.88 -2.18
CA TYR A 179 -12.32 -2.65 -3.40
C TYR A 179 -12.95 -4.03 -3.31
N LYS A 180 -12.70 -4.79 -2.24
CA LYS A 180 -13.28 -6.11 -2.01
C LYS A 180 -14.82 -6.05 -1.94
N LYS A 181 -15.38 -5.08 -1.21
CA LYS A 181 -16.83 -4.91 -1.10
C LYS A 181 -17.48 -4.55 -2.43
N ILE A 182 -16.95 -3.61 -3.17
CA ILE A 182 -17.48 -3.21 -4.49
C ILE A 182 -17.34 -4.36 -5.50
N LEU A 183 -16.23 -5.07 -5.51
CA LEU A 183 -16.03 -6.26 -6.36
C LEU A 183 -17.09 -7.33 -6.06
N PHE A 184 -17.38 -7.57 -4.79
CA PHE A 184 -18.40 -8.53 -4.37
C PHE A 184 -19.79 -8.06 -4.81
N LEU A 185 -20.14 -6.79 -4.59
CA LEU A 185 -21.41 -6.20 -5.04
C LEU A 185 -21.62 -6.37 -6.55
N ILE A 186 -20.60 -6.08 -7.37
CA ILE A 186 -20.67 -6.19 -8.81
C ILE A 186 -20.88 -7.66 -9.24
N LYS A 187 -20.19 -8.60 -8.60
CA LYS A 187 -20.35 -10.04 -8.91
C LYS A 187 -21.75 -10.52 -8.58
N GLU A 188 -22.25 -10.22 -7.41
CA GLU A 188 -23.60 -10.66 -6.97
C GLU A 188 -24.71 -10.04 -7.82
N THR A 189 -24.60 -8.75 -8.16
CA THR A 189 -25.58 -8.08 -9.02
C THR A 189 -25.56 -8.58 -10.45
N SER A 190 -24.46 -9.17 -10.93
CA SER A 190 -24.35 -9.77 -12.28
C SER A 190 -24.98 -11.15 -12.36
N ILE A 191 -25.11 -11.89 -11.25
CA ILE A 191 -25.71 -13.25 -11.21
C ILE A 191 -27.24 -13.20 -11.36
N GLY A 192 -27.88 -12.06 -11.07
CA GLY A 192 -29.35 -11.88 -11.14
C GLY A 192 -29.98 -11.77 -12.54
N GLY A 193 -29.22 -11.97 -13.61
CA GLY A 193 -29.76 -12.11 -14.99
C GLY A 193 -30.12 -10.81 -15.70
N GLU A 194 -30.23 -9.70 -15.03
CA GLU A 194 -30.08 -8.38 -15.63
C GLU A 194 -28.59 -8.03 -15.53
N GLN A 195 -27.98 -7.68 -16.66
CA GLN A 195 -26.78 -6.87 -16.64
C GLN A 195 -27.16 -5.63 -15.83
N ALA A 196 -27.10 -5.72 -14.51
CA ALA A 196 -27.10 -4.56 -13.63
C ALA A 196 -25.86 -3.77 -14.07
N GLY A 197 -26.09 -3.07 -15.15
CA GLY A 197 -25.07 -2.48 -15.96
C GLY A 197 -24.13 -1.75 -15.01
N THR A 198 -22.95 -2.27 -14.91
CA THR A 198 -21.82 -1.39 -14.97
C THR A 198 -22.16 -0.52 -16.15
N ASN A 199 -22.88 0.61 -15.94
CA ASN A 199 -23.22 1.53 -16.99
C ASN A 199 -21.95 1.67 -17.80
N SER A 200 -21.99 1.37 -19.08
CA SER A 200 -20.79 1.36 -19.92
C SER A 200 -19.94 2.61 -19.72
N ALA A 201 -20.57 3.72 -19.34
CA ALA A 201 -19.94 4.97 -18.95
C ALA A 201 -19.09 4.89 -17.67
N PHE A 202 -19.55 4.25 -16.57
CA PHE A 202 -18.75 4.09 -15.33
C PHE A 202 -17.58 3.15 -15.55
N THR A 203 -17.78 2.09 -16.33
CA THR A 203 -16.72 1.12 -16.65
C THR A 203 -15.65 1.77 -17.54
N GLN A 204 -16.06 2.53 -18.55
CA GLN A 204 -15.15 3.17 -19.49
C GLN A 204 -14.35 4.30 -18.82
N SER A 205 -15.00 5.16 -18.05
CA SER A 205 -14.34 6.23 -17.31
C SER A 205 -13.42 5.67 -16.22
N GLY A 206 -13.81 4.60 -15.54
CA GLY A 206 -12.99 3.93 -14.54
C GLY A 206 -11.72 3.31 -15.13
N ASN A 207 -11.83 2.63 -16.26
CA ASN A 207 -10.69 2.08 -16.98
C ASN A 207 -9.72 3.17 -17.43
N GLN A 208 -10.24 4.28 -17.97
CA GLN A 208 -9.43 5.40 -18.44
C GLN A 208 -8.70 6.10 -17.27
N ALA A 209 -9.39 6.31 -16.13
CA ALA A 209 -8.79 6.97 -14.97
C ALA A 209 -7.64 6.14 -14.37
N SER A 210 -7.82 4.83 -14.21
CA SER A 210 -6.82 3.95 -13.60
C SER A 210 -5.84 3.32 -14.61
N GLU A 211 -5.88 3.71 -15.90
CA GLU A 211 -4.94 3.23 -16.91
C GLU A 211 -3.48 3.53 -16.57
N LEU A 212 -3.24 4.71 -15.96
CA LEU A 212 -1.91 5.16 -15.54
C LEU A 212 -1.46 4.58 -14.18
N TRP A 213 -2.30 3.78 -13.53
CA TRP A 213 -1.98 3.25 -12.23
C TRP A 213 -1.07 2.03 -12.35
N GLU A 214 0.12 2.16 -11.79
CA GLU A 214 1.12 1.08 -11.73
C GLU A 214 2.03 1.28 -10.52
N GLU A 215 2.56 0.19 -9.97
CA GLU A 215 3.56 0.27 -8.90
C GLU A 215 4.82 1.01 -9.37
N ASN A 216 5.22 2.04 -8.63
CA ASN A 216 6.44 2.78 -8.87
C ASN A 216 7.13 3.14 -7.54
N GLN A 217 8.21 2.42 -7.24
CA GLN A 217 8.95 2.55 -5.98
C GLN A 217 9.66 3.90 -5.83
N GLU A 218 10.09 4.52 -6.93
CA GLU A 218 10.77 5.82 -6.87
C GLU A 218 9.80 6.93 -6.46
N ILE A 219 8.62 6.96 -7.08
CA ILE A 219 7.58 7.93 -6.75
C ILE A 219 7.06 7.69 -5.33
N GLN A 220 6.90 6.42 -4.91
CA GLN A 220 6.51 6.08 -3.54
C GLN A 220 7.49 6.66 -2.52
N ALA A 221 8.79 6.41 -2.71
CA ALA A 221 9.83 6.92 -1.81
C ALA A 221 9.85 8.46 -1.74
N GLU A 222 9.64 9.14 -2.87
CA GLU A 222 9.56 10.59 -2.90
C GLU A 222 8.32 11.11 -2.16
N LEU A 223 7.15 10.50 -2.37
CA LEU A 223 5.92 10.87 -1.67
C LEU A 223 6.04 10.64 -0.16
N GLU A 224 6.62 9.52 0.26
CA GLU A 224 6.89 9.22 1.66
C GLU A 224 7.80 10.29 2.29
N ASN A 225 8.84 10.74 1.58
CA ASN A 225 9.69 11.83 2.03
C ASN A 225 8.91 13.15 2.21
N GLN A 226 7.99 13.47 1.27
CA GLN A 226 7.16 14.68 1.39
C GLN A 226 6.19 14.60 2.58
N ILE A 227 5.58 13.44 2.79
CA ILE A 227 4.69 13.20 3.94
C ILE A 227 5.46 13.32 5.26
N GLN A 228 6.67 12.76 5.35
CA GLN A 228 7.51 12.89 6.55
C GLN A 228 7.93 14.34 6.84
N LYS A 229 8.30 15.09 5.81
CA LYS A 229 8.58 16.51 5.96
C LYS A 229 7.36 17.27 6.48
N ALA A 230 6.18 17.01 5.91
CA ALA A 230 4.94 17.62 6.36
C ALA A 230 4.60 17.25 7.82
N ASP A 231 4.96 16.05 8.28
CA ASP A 231 4.73 15.65 9.67
C ASP A 231 5.72 16.30 10.64
N SER A 232 7.00 16.40 10.27
CA SER A 232 8.03 17.03 11.10
C SER A 232 7.90 18.56 11.20
N GLU A 233 7.44 19.21 10.13
CA GLU A 233 7.35 20.68 10.01
C GLU A 233 5.94 21.23 10.25
N GLU A 234 4.99 20.40 10.71
CA GLU A 234 3.56 20.73 10.81
C GLU A 234 2.95 21.24 9.48
N GLY A 235 3.56 20.87 8.36
CA GLY A 235 3.25 21.31 7.00
C GLY A 235 1.98 20.70 6.39
N TRP A 236 1.04 20.21 7.21
CA TRP A 236 -0.20 19.59 6.74
C TRP A 236 -1.20 20.59 6.15
N GLY A 237 -1.10 21.87 6.52
CA GLY A 237 -2.03 22.89 6.08
C GLY A 237 -3.48 22.60 6.44
N GLY A 238 -4.41 22.94 5.53
CA GLY A 238 -5.85 22.77 5.73
C GLY A 238 -6.41 21.35 5.58
N LEU A 239 -5.55 20.31 5.60
CA LEU A 239 -6.00 18.91 5.48
C LEU A 239 -6.87 18.47 6.66
N GLY A 240 -8.00 17.86 6.37
CA GLY A 240 -8.92 17.36 7.40
C GLY A 240 -8.26 16.33 8.33
N GLY A 241 -8.63 16.37 9.63
CA GLY A 241 -8.02 15.49 10.65
C GLY A 241 -8.16 14.00 10.35
N ASP A 242 -9.28 13.57 9.76
CA ASP A 242 -9.52 12.17 9.37
C ASP A 242 -8.57 11.73 8.26
N LEU A 243 -8.36 12.58 7.25
CA LEU A 243 -7.41 12.30 6.16
C LEU A 243 -5.97 12.30 6.67
N LYS A 244 -5.60 13.27 7.50
CA LYS A 244 -4.28 13.31 8.15
C LYS A 244 -4.01 12.04 8.94
N ARG A 245 -5.00 11.56 9.72
CA ARG A 245 -4.87 10.31 10.47
C ARG A 245 -4.68 9.12 9.54
N GLN A 246 -5.46 9.01 8.47
CA GLN A 246 -5.35 7.94 7.50
C GLN A 246 -4.00 7.94 6.78
N ILE A 247 -3.48 9.10 6.40
CA ILE A 247 -2.15 9.23 5.78
C ILE A 247 -1.06 8.78 6.76
N LYS A 248 -1.15 9.18 8.04
CA LYS A 248 -0.21 8.75 9.07
C LYS A 248 -0.28 7.23 9.32
N GLU A 249 -1.47 6.69 9.48
CA GLU A 249 -1.69 5.25 9.63
C GLU A 249 -1.12 4.48 8.42
N GLN A 250 -1.25 5.01 7.21
CA GLN A 250 -0.68 4.42 5.99
C GLN A 250 0.85 4.58 5.92
N GLY A 251 1.37 5.73 6.28
CA GLY A 251 2.81 6.01 6.32
C GLY A 251 3.53 5.10 7.32
N ASP A 252 2.95 4.90 8.49
CA ASP A 252 3.48 3.99 9.51
C ASP A 252 3.48 2.52 9.04
N PHE A 253 2.48 2.09 8.26
CA PHE A 253 2.30 0.69 7.84
C PHE A 253 3.17 0.28 6.65
N SER A 254 3.36 1.16 5.65
CA SER A 254 4.11 0.83 4.44
C SER A 254 5.62 1.08 4.61
N PHE A 255 5.97 2.03 5.45
CA PHE A 255 7.30 2.63 5.48
C PHE A 255 8.32 1.76 6.22
N ASP A 256 7.98 1.20 7.37
CA ASP A 256 8.96 0.55 8.25
C ASP A 256 9.45 -0.80 7.67
N TYR A 257 8.54 -1.60 7.17
CA TYR A 257 8.85 -2.93 6.63
C TYR A 257 9.75 -2.89 5.38
N ARG A 258 9.40 -2.14 4.34
CA ARG A 258 10.20 -2.04 3.09
C ARG A 258 11.52 -1.33 3.33
N ARG A 259 11.52 -0.30 4.16
CA ARG A 259 12.72 0.41 4.56
C ARG A 259 13.65 -0.48 5.38
N ALA A 260 13.11 -1.22 6.35
CA ALA A 260 13.87 -2.17 7.15
C ALA A 260 14.50 -3.25 6.25
N LEU A 261 13.78 -3.81 5.29
CA LEU A 261 14.31 -4.74 4.29
C LEU A 261 15.38 -4.10 3.41
N THR A 262 15.22 -2.87 2.98
CA THR A 262 16.20 -2.15 2.18
C THR A 262 17.47 -1.88 2.98
N GLN A 263 17.36 -1.43 4.23
CA GLN A 263 18.49 -1.23 5.13
C GLN A 263 19.19 -2.55 5.45
N PHE A 264 18.43 -3.60 5.73
CA PHE A 264 18.95 -4.95 5.95
C PHE A 264 19.73 -5.43 4.73
N ARG A 265 19.19 -5.25 3.52
CA ARG A 265 19.88 -5.57 2.26
C ARG A 265 21.19 -4.79 2.11
N GLN A 266 21.18 -3.49 2.38
CA GLN A 266 22.38 -2.66 2.31
C GLN A 266 23.44 -3.11 3.32
N SER A 267 23.06 -3.51 4.51
CA SER A 267 23.98 -4.03 5.54
C SER A 267 24.64 -5.33 5.11
N ILE A 268 23.88 -6.25 4.50
CA ILE A 268 24.39 -7.53 3.97
C ILE A 268 25.35 -7.30 2.81
N VAL A 269 24.98 -6.46 1.83
CA VAL A 269 25.83 -6.17 0.65
C VAL A 269 27.10 -5.42 1.05
N SER A 270 27.02 -4.53 2.04
CA SER A 270 28.20 -3.80 2.53
C SER A 270 29.19 -4.68 3.31
N ALA A 271 28.70 -5.75 3.93
CA ALA A 271 29.54 -6.70 4.65
C ALA A 271 30.45 -7.54 3.71
N ASN A 272 30.02 -7.79 2.48
CA ASN A 272 30.75 -8.61 1.51
C ASN A 272 31.69 -7.77 0.63
N ARG A 273 32.49 -6.91 1.26
CA ARG A 273 33.49 -6.09 0.58
C ARG A 273 34.79 -6.86 0.44
N SER A 274 35.27 -7.07 -0.79
CA SER A 274 36.58 -7.59 -1.10
C SER A 274 37.48 -6.50 -1.69
N LEU A 275 38.79 -6.55 -1.38
CA LEU A 275 39.78 -5.68 -2.01
C LEU A 275 40.28 -6.34 -3.29
N THR A 276 40.36 -5.58 -4.38
CA THR A 276 40.85 -6.08 -5.68
C THR A 276 41.83 -5.13 -6.33
N ARG A 277 42.87 -5.69 -6.96
CA ARG A 277 43.81 -4.93 -7.78
C ARG A 277 43.25 -4.52 -9.15
N MET A 278 42.10 -5.13 -9.54
CA MET A 278 41.45 -4.83 -10.82
C MET A 278 40.75 -3.47 -10.86
N ARG A 279 40.65 -2.80 -9.70
CA ARG A 279 40.08 -1.45 -9.59
C ARG A 279 40.99 -0.56 -8.76
N PRO A 280 41.23 0.70 -9.17
CA PRO A 280 41.99 1.63 -8.36
C PRO A 280 41.20 2.04 -7.11
N SER A 281 41.92 2.35 -6.04
CA SER A 281 41.31 2.94 -4.85
C SER A 281 40.81 4.36 -5.16
N ARG A 282 39.58 4.70 -4.79
CA ARG A 282 39.05 6.05 -4.97
C ARG A 282 39.88 7.14 -4.28
N ARG A 283 40.58 6.77 -3.21
CA ARG A 283 41.35 7.73 -2.37
C ARG A 283 42.83 7.76 -2.74
N TYR A 284 43.42 6.61 -3.17
CA TYR A 284 44.84 6.45 -3.36
C TYR A 284 45.22 6.03 -4.79
N GLY A 285 44.27 6.02 -5.72
CA GLY A 285 44.49 5.67 -7.12
C GLY A 285 45.02 4.24 -7.28
N PHE A 286 45.90 4.06 -8.27
CA PHE A 286 46.48 2.75 -8.60
C PHE A 286 47.51 2.22 -7.59
N LYS A 287 47.95 3.05 -6.64
CA LYS A 287 48.90 2.65 -5.59
C LYS A 287 48.25 1.76 -4.52
N ALA A 288 46.94 1.71 -4.45
CA ALA A 288 46.20 0.88 -3.47
C ALA A 288 45.06 0.11 -4.14
N MET A 289 44.73 -1.06 -3.56
CA MET A 289 43.64 -1.87 -4.05
C MET A 289 42.28 -1.13 -3.87
N GLY A 290 41.45 -1.18 -4.90
CA GLY A 290 40.09 -0.73 -4.85
C GLY A 290 39.17 -1.75 -4.22
N SER A 291 37.97 -1.31 -3.84
CA SER A 291 36.95 -2.17 -3.28
C SER A 291 36.06 -2.75 -4.38
N ARG A 292 35.79 -4.04 -4.29
CA ARG A 292 34.73 -4.71 -5.01
C ARG A 292 33.70 -5.16 -3.96
N TYR A 293 32.44 -4.82 -4.18
CA TYR A 293 31.34 -5.36 -3.38
C TYR A 293 30.82 -6.58 -4.11
N ASP A 294 30.84 -7.73 -3.43
CA ASP A 294 30.16 -8.89 -3.95
C ASP A 294 28.66 -8.69 -3.72
N ARG A 295 27.91 -8.49 -4.80
CA ARG A 295 26.48 -8.20 -4.75
C ARG A 295 25.62 -9.44 -4.51
N LYS A 296 26.26 -10.59 -4.39
CA LYS A 296 25.61 -11.88 -4.19
C LYS A 296 25.50 -12.14 -2.69
N ALA A 297 24.31 -11.99 -2.16
CA ALA A 297 24.01 -12.29 -0.77
C ALA A 297 23.11 -13.51 -0.69
N ASN A 298 23.48 -14.49 0.13
CA ASN A 298 22.63 -15.60 0.51
C ASN A 298 21.92 -15.24 1.81
N VAL A 299 20.60 -15.35 1.85
CA VAL A 299 19.78 -15.01 3.00
C VAL A 299 19.06 -16.26 3.50
N LEU A 300 19.14 -16.50 4.81
CA LEU A 300 18.36 -17.50 5.48
C LEU A 300 17.07 -16.85 6.01
N ILE A 301 15.92 -17.46 5.75
CA ILE A 301 14.64 -17.02 6.28
C ILE A 301 14.09 -18.11 7.20
N ALA A 302 13.85 -17.75 8.44
CA ALA A 302 13.23 -18.60 9.45
C ALA A 302 11.75 -18.18 9.58
N VAL A 303 10.84 -19.12 9.39
CA VAL A 303 9.39 -18.90 9.51
C VAL A 303 8.86 -19.67 10.69
N ASP A 304 8.25 -18.95 11.62
CA ASP A 304 7.54 -19.49 12.75
C ASP A 304 6.27 -20.21 12.29
N VAL A 305 6.10 -21.44 12.74
CA VAL A 305 4.92 -22.28 12.47
C VAL A 305 4.28 -22.76 13.78
N SER A 306 4.47 -22.00 14.86
CA SER A 306 3.87 -22.26 16.17
C SER A 306 2.34 -22.17 16.11
N GLY A 307 1.68 -22.67 17.17
CA GLY A 307 0.22 -22.73 17.23
C GLY A 307 -0.48 -21.37 17.28
N SER A 308 0.23 -20.30 17.61
CA SER A 308 -0.25 -18.92 17.66
C SER A 308 -0.33 -18.25 16.29
N ILE A 309 0.44 -18.74 15.29
CA ILE A 309 0.43 -18.21 13.93
C ILE A 309 -0.83 -18.63 13.17
N THR A 310 -1.63 -17.67 12.73
CA THR A 310 -2.82 -17.92 11.92
C THR A 310 -2.45 -18.23 10.47
N ASP A 311 -3.35 -18.91 9.74
CA ASP A 311 -3.17 -19.17 8.30
C ASP A 311 -3.07 -17.85 7.50
N GLU A 312 -3.72 -16.79 7.97
CA GLU A 312 -3.65 -15.46 7.38
C GLU A 312 -2.28 -14.81 7.60
N SER A 313 -1.75 -14.83 8.83
CA SER A 313 -0.39 -14.35 9.13
C SER A 313 0.66 -15.10 8.33
N PHE A 314 0.49 -16.41 8.18
CA PHE A 314 1.38 -17.23 7.37
C PHE A 314 1.33 -16.86 5.87
N GLY A 315 0.14 -16.60 5.33
CA GLY A 315 -0.05 -16.08 3.96
C GLY A 315 0.67 -14.75 3.76
N ASN A 316 0.59 -13.86 4.75
CA ASN A 316 1.25 -12.55 4.73
C ASN A 316 2.79 -12.69 4.77
N PHE A 317 3.32 -13.60 5.56
CA PHE A 317 4.76 -13.93 5.56
C PHE A 317 5.22 -14.39 4.17
N TYR A 318 4.45 -15.27 3.53
CA TYR A 318 4.79 -15.74 2.18
C TYR A 318 4.80 -14.62 1.15
N HIS A 319 3.82 -13.71 1.19
CA HIS A 319 3.79 -12.54 0.31
C HIS A 319 5.00 -11.63 0.55
N ALA A 320 5.39 -11.42 1.80
CA ALA A 320 6.56 -10.64 2.15
C ALA A 320 7.86 -11.27 1.63
N ILE A 321 8.04 -12.58 1.80
CA ILE A 321 9.18 -13.34 1.29
C ILE A 321 9.25 -13.26 -0.24
N ARG A 322 8.12 -13.42 -0.92
CA ARG A 322 8.04 -13.33 -2.38
C ARG A 322 8.45 -11.93 -2.87
N ASN A 323 7.95 -10.88 -2.23
CA ASN A 323 8.32 -9.50 -2.57
C ASN A 323 9.81 -9.26 -2.37
N PHE A 324 10.39 -9.79 -1.29
CA PHE A 324 11.82 -9.70 -1.01
C PHE A 324 12.67 -10.39 -2.09
N PHE A 325 12.23 -11.53 -2.59
CA PHE A 325 12.89 -12.26 -3.69
C PHE A 325 12.91 -11.46 -5.00
N PHE A 326 11.82 -10.75 -5.34
CA PHE A 326 11.73 -9.96 -6.57
C PHE A 326 12.59 -8.69 -6.57
N LEU A 327 13.12 -8.25 -5.43
CA LEU A 327 14.05 -7.11 -5.36
C LEU A 327 15.41 -7.36 -6.03
N GLY A 328 15.66 -8.55 -6.57
CA GLY A 328 16.69 -8.85 -7.60
C GLY A 328 18.16 -8.79 -7.20
N LEU A 329 18.48 -8.62 -5.90
CA LEU A 329 19.85 -8.50 -5.40
C LEU A 329 20.30 -9.64 -4.49
N ILE A 330 19.44 -10.62 -4.28
CA ILE A 330 19.71 -11.81 -3.48
C ILE A 330 19.86 -12.97 -4.45
N GLU A 331 20.97 -13.68 -4.35
CA GLU A 331 21.26 -14.82 -5.23
C GLU A 331 20.48 -16.06 -4.77
N LYS A 332 20.41 -16.27 -3.47
CA LYS A 332 19.81 -17.45 -2.88
C LYS A 332 19.06 -17.09 -1.61
N ILE A 333 17.83 -17.57 -1.52
CA ILE A 333 17.02 -17.56 -0.30
C ILE A 333 16.74 -19.00 0.08
N ASP A 334 17.08 -19.36 1.29
CA ASP A 334 16.75 -20.65 1.87
C ASP A 334 15.79 -20.49 3.04
N LEU A 335 14.80 -21.36 3.12
CA LEU A 335 13.77 -21.35 4.15
C LEU A 335 14.02 -22.43 5.20
N ILE A 336 13.86 -22.07 6.46
CA ILE A 336 13.73 -23.01 7.57
C ILE A 336 12.43 -22.72 8.32
N PHE A 337 11.79 -23.76 8.81
CA PHE A 337 10.57 -23.67 9.60
C PHE A 337 10.85 -24.13 11.00
N PHE A 338 10.35 -23.41 11.99
CA PHE A 338 10.59 -23.72 13.40
C PHE A 338 9.34 -23.53 14.25
N ASP A 339 9.28 -24.29 15.33
CA ASP A 339 8.42 -24.07 16.49
C ASP A 339 9.29 -24.27 17.76
N VAL A 340 9.11 -25.31 18.53
CA VAL A 340 10.04 -25.68 19.62
C VAL A 340 11.40 -26.09 19.06
N ASN A 341 11.41 -26.77 17.89
CA ASN A 341 12.60 -27.24 17.17
C ASN A 341 12.49 -26.91 15.68
N LEU A 342 13.61 -27.04 14.97
CA LEU A 342 13.59 -26.95 13.50
C LEU A 342 12.78 -28.09 12.91
N LYS A 343 11.81 -27.79 12.04
CA LYS A 343 10.96 -28.79 11.36
C LYS A 343 11.64 -29.44 10.18
N ASN A 344 12.57 -28.76 9.57
CA ASN A 344 13.32 -29.28 8.42
C ASN A 344 14.82 -29.36 8.75
N SER A 345 15.38 -30.56 8.58
CA SER A 345 16.81 -30.80 8.82
C SER A 345 17.72 -30.11 7.81
N LYS A 346 17.20 -29.76 6.60
CA LYS A 346 17.92 -29.05 5.56
C LYS A 346 17.11 -27.82 5.12
N PRO A 347 17.78 -26.68 4.89
CA PRO A 347 17.11 -25.50 4.34
C PRO A 347 16.46 -25.80 2.99
N ILE A 348 15.28 -25.28 2.76
CA ILE A 348 14.53 -25.45 1.54
C ILE A 348 14.77 -24.23 0.65
N PRO A 349 15.36 -24.36 -0.56
CA PRO A 349 15.56 -23.22 -1.44
C PRO A 349 14.22 -22.63 -1.86
N PHE A 350 14.09 -21.30 -1.73
CA PHE A 350 12.88 -20.60 -2.14
C PHE A 350 12.77 -20.59 -3.67
N THR A 351 11.74 -21.22 -4.20
CA THR A 351 11.39 -21.22 -5.62
C THR A 351 9.95 -20.69 -5.78
N LYS A 352 9.61 -20.19 -6.98
CA LYS A 352 8.29 -19.57 -7.24
C LYS A 352 7.07 -20.44 -6.91
N ASN A 353 7.24 -21.76 -6.76
CA ASN A 353 6.17 -22.75 -6.61
C ASN A 353 6.36 -23.64 -5.36
N ILE A 354 6.69 -23.06 -4.21
CA ILE A 354 6.75 -23.87 -2.97
C ILE A 354 5.33 -24.10 -2.46
N ASN A 355 4.96 -25.37 -2.29
CA ASN A 355 3.71 -25.79 -1.68
C ASN A 355 3.90 -25.79 -0.15
N LEU A 356 3.57 -24.69 0.50
CA LEU A 356 3.74 -24.49 1.95
C LEU A 356 2.68 -25.21 2.81
N ASN A 357 1.63 -25.74 2.19
CA ASN A 357 0.52 -26.42 2.89
C ASN A 357 0.90 -27.72 3.60
N GLN A 358 2.14 -28.20 3.46
CA GLN A 358 2.60 -29.45 4.06
C GLN A 358 3.31 -29.28 5.42
N ILE A 359 3.55 -28.03 5.87
CA ILE A 359 4.31 -27.75 7.07
C ILE A 359 3.34 -27.36 8.18
N LYS A 360 2.93 -28.36 8.97
CA LYS A 360 2.09 -28.16 10.14
C LYS A 360 2.96 -28.17 11.40
N GLY A 361 3.15 -26.99 12.01
CA GLY A 361 3.58 -26.84 13.39
C GLY A 361 2.36 -26.58 14.28
N ARG A 362 2.39 -26.96 15.52
CA ARG A 362 1.37 -26.61 16.54
C ARG A 362 2.00 -26.65 17.95
N GLY A 363 3.32 -26.47 18.05
CA GLY A 363 4.05 -26.39 19.31
C GLY A 363 4.18 -24.96 19.83
N GLY A 364 4.88 -24.79 20.95
CA GLY A 364 5.34 -23.49 21.42
C GLY A 364 6.47 -22.94 20.52
N THR A 365 6.99 -21.76 20.84
CA THR A 365 8.00 -21.07 20.02
C THR A 365 9.35 -21.05 20.76
N ASN A 366 10.41 -21.51 20.08
CA ASN A 366 11.79 -21.44 20.57
C ASN A 366 12.69 -20.73 19.53
N PHE A 367 12.99 -19.48 19.79
CA PHE A 367 13.81 -18.65 18.92
C PHE A 367 15.29 -19.03 18.89
N GLN A 368 15.77 -19.78 19.86
CA GLN A 368 17.17 -20.22 19.93
C GLN A 368 17.51 -21.15 18.76
N SER A 369 16.60 -22.03 18.37
CA SER A 369 16.82 -23.03 17.31
C SER A 369 17.23 -22.42 15.96
N PRO A 370 16.53 -21.41 15.38
CA PRO A 370 16.95 -20.77 14.12
C PRO A 370 18.22 -19.92 14.27
N LEU A 371 18.48 -19.34 15.45
CA LEU A 371 19.69 -18.57 15.72
C LEU A 371 20.93 -19.44 15.82
N ASP A 372 20.84 -20.58 16.46
CA ASP A 372 21.92 -21.58 16.54
C ASP A 372 22.23 -22.14 15.15
N PHE A 373 21.20 -22.48 14.38
CA PHE A 373 21.37 -22.92 12.99
C PHE A 373 22.10 -21.87 12.15
N PHE A 374 21.68 -20.61 12.20
CA PHE A 374 22.34 -19.51 11.50
C PHE A 374 23.79 -19.31 11.97
N SER A 375 24.05 -19.52 13.26
CA SER A 375 25.40 -19.41 13.83
C SER A 375 26.34 -20.47 13.28
N LEU A 376 25.88 -21.70 13.16
CA LEU A 376 26.64 -22.84 12.60
C LEU A 376 26.92 -22.63 11.09
N HIS A 377 25.99 -22.01 10.34
CA HIS A 377 26.09 -21.80 8.90
C HIS A 377 26.45 -20.35 8.54
N SER A 378 27.14 -19.64 9.43
CA SER A 378 27.47 -18.21 9.27
C SER A 378 28.41 -17.91 8.09
N SER A 379 29.10 -18.89 7.54
CA SER A 379 29.90 -18.77 6.31
C SER A 379 29.06 -18.85 5.03
N GLU A 380 27.86 -19.43 5.09
CA GLU A 380 27.00 -19.64 3.93
C GLU A 380 25.99 -18.51 3.76
N TYR A 381 25.52 -17.92 4.87
CA TYR A 381 24.48 -16.91 4.89
C TYR A 381 25.01 -15.56 5.37
N SER A 382 24.69 -14.52 4.62
CA SER A 382 25.07 -13.14 4.93
C SER A 382 24.12 -12.46 5.93
N GLY A 383 22.93 -13.02 6.15
CA GLY A 383 21.94 -12.51 7.09
C GLY A 383 20.78 -13.48 7.32
N LEU A 384 20.04 -13.24 8.41
CA LEU A 384 18.88 -14.00 8.83
C LEU A 384 17.66 -13.08 8.91
N ILE A 385 16.52 -13.52 8.38
CA ILE A 385 15.23 -12.90 8.59
C ILE A 385 14.35 -13.89 9.36
N ILE A 386 13.71 -13.45 10.45
CA ILE A 386 12.81 -14.26 11.26
C ILE A 386 11.41 -13.69 11.16
N PHE A 387 10.45 -14.50 10.70
CA PHE A 387 9.02 -14.18 10.69
C PHE A 387 8.34 -14.89 11.87
N THR A 388 7.67 -14.14 12.74
CA THR A 388 7.03 -14.62 13.97
C THR A 388 5.97 -13.63 14.47
N ASP A 389 5.16 -14.04 15.43
CA ASP A 389 4.31 -13.16 16.25
C ASP A 389 5.04 -12.60 17.49
N GLY A 390 6.27 -13.06 17.74
CA GLY A 390 7.09 -12.62 18.85
C GLY A 390 6.71 -13.23 20.21
N GLU A 391 5.79 -14.20 20.24
CA GLU A 391 5.42 -14.91 21.45
C GLU A 391 6.36 -16.09 21.70
N GLY A 392 7.30 -15.95 22.64
CA GLY A 392 8.28 -16.97 22.99
C GLY A 392 9.31 -16.50 24.00
N GLU A 393 10.19 -17.40 24.41
CA GLU A 393 11.28 -17.06 25.33
C GLU A 393 12.35 -16.22 24.63
N VAL A 394 12.86 -15.20 25.34
CA VAL A 394 13.91 -14.32 24.82
C VAL A 394 15.20 -15.13 24.60
N PRO A 395 15.72 -15.20 23.39
CA PRO A 395 16.89 -16.02 23.08
C PRO A 395 18.18 -15.35 23.60
N LYS A 396 19.21 -16.16 23.79
CA LYS A 396 20.56 -15.70 24.16
C LYS A 396 21.42 -15.59 22.89
N LEU A 397 21.91 -14.40 22.60
CA LEU A 397 22.80 -14.13 21.46
C LEU A 397 24.17 -13.74 21.97
N GLU A 398 25.16 -14.57 21.73
CA GLU A 398 26.56 -14.33 22.14
C GLU A 398 27.40 -13.62 21.04
N CYS A 399 26.86 -13.42 19.83
CA CYS A 399 27.66 -13.01 18.68
C CYS A 399 27.38 -11.59 18.19
N GLN A 400 28.42 -10.75 18.15
CA GLN A 400 28.37 -9.29 17.94
C GLN A 400 28.21 -8.80 16.48
N LYS A 401 28.16 -9.65 15.46
CA LYS A 401 28.26 -9.19 14.06
C LYS A 401 27.28 -9.82 13.07
N LYS A 402 26.09 -10.19 13.49
CA LYS A 402 25.13 -10.82 12.57
C LYS A 402 24.00 -9.87 12.24
N ASN A 403 23.72 -9.71 10.94
CA ASN A 403 22.55 -8.97 10.47
C ASN A 403 21.32 -9.88 10.63
N ILE A 404 20.51 -9.61 11.62
CA ILE A 404 19.29 -10.35 11.91
C ILE A 404 18.12 -9.37 11.88
N LEU A 405 17.12 -9.64 11.06
CA LEU A 405 15.90 -8.85 10.95
C LEU A 405 14.71 -9.68 11.43
N TRP A 406 13.99 -9.17 12.42
CA TRP A 406 12.76 -9.75 12.92
C TRP A 406 11.58 -9.06 12.28
N ILE A 407 10.67 -9.83 11.70
CA ILE A 407 9.46 -9.33 11.05
C ILE A 407 8.27 -9.93 11.79
N LEU A 408 7.55 -9.07 12.47
CA LEU A 408 6.42 -9.46 13.30
C LEU A 408 5.12 -9.41 12.48
N ASP A 409 4.18 -10.26 12.81
CA ASP A 409 2.93 -10.43 12.07
C ASP A 409 2.00 -9.23 12.18
N SER A 410 2.06 -8.50 13.31
CA SER A 410 1.19 -7.39 13.62
C SER A 410 1.89 -6.27 14.39
N ARG A 411 1.27 -5.07 14.38
CA ARG A 411 1.74 -3.94 15.17
C ARG A 411 1.69 -4.23 16.68
N LEU A 412 0.66 -4.94 17.14
CA LEU A 412 0.53 -5.28 18.56
C LEU A 412 1.65 -6.20 19.02
N SER A 413 2.00 -7.18 18.20
CA SER A 413 3.15 -8.07 18.44
C SER A 413 4.48 -7.30 18.45
N TYR A 414 4.61 -6.32 17.54
CA TYR A 414 5.77 -5.45 17.49
C TYR A 414 5.92 -4.57 18.74
N GLU A 415 4.87 -3.91 19.20
CA GLU A 415 4.90 -3.08 20.40
C GLU A 415 5.27 -3.88 21.65
N LYS A 416 4.84 -5.13 21.75
CA LYS A 416 5.19 -6.05 22.85
C LYS A 416 6.65 -6.51 22.79
N SER A 417 7.15 -6.82 21.60
CA SER A 417 8.41 -7.56 21.42
C SER A 417 9.60 -6.68 21.04
N ARG A 418 9.38 -5.48 20.52
CA ARG A 418 10.43 -4.56 20.06
C ARG A 418 11.53 -4.34 21.07
N ASN A 419 11.18 -4.07 22.33
CA ASN A 419 12.16 -3.68 23.36
C ASN A 419 13.21 -4.77 23.60
N TRP A 420 12.80 -6.03 23.66
CA TRP A 420 13.75 -7.11 23.86
C TRP A 420 14.49 -7.48 22.57
N ILE A 421 13.83 -7.43 21.39
CA ILE A 421 14.48 -7.73 20.11
C ILE A 421 15.59 -6.71 19.81
N ASP A 422 15.28 -5.42 19.91
CA ASP A 422 16.23 -4.35 19.58
C ASP A 422 17.37 -4.26 20.63
N SER A 423 17.21 -4.86 21.81
CA SER A 423 18.28 -5.00 22.81
C SER A 423 19.32 -6.07 22.44
N LEU A 424 18.97 -7.01 21.54
CA LEU A 424 19.88 -8.06 21.11
C LEU A 424 20.91 -7.52 20.10
N PRO A 425 22.18 -7.92 20.20
CA PRO A 425 23.23 -7.39 19.36
C PRO A 425 23.04 -7.78 17.88
N GLY A 426 22.99 -6.78 16.99
CA GLY A 426 22.86 -6.97 15.55
C GLY A 426 21.44 -7.34 15.06
N CYS A 427 20.46 -7.29 15.96
CA CYS A 427 19.05 -7.47 15.64
C CYS A 427 18.36 -6.13 15.36
N LYS A 428 17.37 -6.16 14.47
CA LYS A 428 16.40 -5.08 14.23
C LYS A 428 15.03 -5.69 14.11
N SER A 429 14.02 -4.96 14.55
CA SER A 429 12.62 -5.40 14.47
C SER A 429 11.81 -4.51 13.54
N THR A 430 10.83 -5.12 12.88
CA THR A 430 9.79 -4.44 12.10
C THR A 430 8.52 -5.31 12.11
N TYR A 431 7.43 -4.84 11.56
CA TYR A 431 6.19 -5.60 11.49
C TYR A 431 5.55 -5.51 10.09
N LEU A 432 4.67 -6.46 9.80
CA LEU A 432 3.89 -6.47 8.58
C LEU A 432 2.63 -5.62 8.75
N PRO A 433 2.28 -4.82 7.74
CA PRO A 433 1.17 -3.87 7.81
C PRO A 433 -0.21 -4.48 7.50
N PHE A 434 -0.47 -5.74 7.85
CA PHE A 434 -1.71 -6.42 7.51
C PHE A 434 -2.65 -6.57 8.70
#